data_0359cf42fbd53d8809af5c156bdd6b98
#
_entry.id   0359cf42fbd53d8809af5c156bdd6b98
#
_cell.length_a   1.000
_cell.length_b   1.000
_cell.length_c   1.000
_cell.angle_alpha   90.00
_cell.angle_beta   90.00
_cell.angle_gamma   90.00
#
_symmetry.space_group_name_H-M   'P 1'
#
loop_
_entity.id
_entity.type
_entity.pdbx_description
1 polymer ?
#
loop_
_entity_poly.entity_id
_entity_poly.type
_entity_poly.pdbx_seq_one_letter_code
_entity_poly.pdbx_strand_id
1 'polypeptide(L)'
;MYEQKSWKAAFNVMETLINHGYEAVIVGGAVRDLLRGHLVHDVDVATNAHPEEVKALFSNTADVGIAHGTVLVLHKLSPIEVTTYRTEGQYQDHRRPDEVKFVSSLSEDLKRRDFTINAMALTIHEEIIDLYGGKEDMERHIIRAVGEPTKRFKEDALRMLRAIRFSAQLGFQIEINTLEAIKKQAEDICFIAKERIKQEFDKIFISRYPKNAFLHISNSSLSQFLPGDYSHYEAWECFKPNGKSVKGWAFLTLLQPNHDASILSQLKCSNSEKKYVKAVVEAFQLLNDGGWTKRDYFDYDVDILETAYEFACQLNKNVKAPPSQYDIVQIKSSLAIQSQQELAVSGQDLIKWSGQKGGPWLKEMLDRILNEILENRLSNSTEQIKEWFLREHTH
;
A
#
# COMPACT_ATOMS: atom_id res chain seq x y z
N MET A 1 14.64 15.63 18.33
CA MET A 1 13.41 15.06 17.78
C MET A 1 12.33 16.12 17.63
N TYR A 2 12.03 16.92 18.65
CA TYR A 2 11.04 18.02 18.63
C TYR A 2 11.41 19.21 17.73
N GLU A 3 12.57 19.23 17.12
CA GLU A 3 12.96 20.29 16.17
C GLU A 3 12.28 20.20 14.80
N GLN A 4 11.61 19.07 14.51
CA GLN A 4 10.85 18.93 13.27
C GLN A 4 9.70 19.91 13.20
N LYS A 5 9.36 20.38 12.00
CA LYS A 5 8.31 21.38 11.77
C LYS A 5 6.95 20.91 12.26
N SER A 6 6.62 19.63 12.12
CA SER A 6 5.35 19.03 12.58
C SER A 6 5.20 19.09 14.10
N TRP A 7 6.26 18.76 14.86
CA TRP A 7 6.26 18.85 16.32
C TRP A 7 6.09 20.30 16.80
N LYS A 8 6.86 21.24 16.24
CA LYS A 8 6.75 22.66 16.58
C LYS A 8 5.35 23.22 16.27
N ALA A 9 4.75 22.79 15.15
CA ALA A 9 3.39 23.16 14.82
C ALA A 9 2.38 22.60 15.83
N ALA A 10 2.51 21.30 16.19
CA ALA A 10 1.64 20.67 17.16
C ALA A 10 1.72 21.33 18.55
N PHE A 11 2.93 21.61 19.04
CA PHE A 11 3.11 22.34 20.31
C PHE A 11 2.50 23.73 20.28
N ASN A 12 2.66 24.50 19.18
CA ASN A 12 2.02 25.82 19.04
C ASN A 12 0.49 25.72 19.03
N VAL A 13 -0.06 24.70 18.38
CA VAL A 13 -1.51 24.43 18.39
C VAL A 13 -1.99 24.07 19.80
N MET A 14 -1.27 23.20 20.51
CA MET A 14 -1.58 22.84 21.90
C MET A 14 -1.52 24.05 22.82
N GLU A 15 -0.48 24.88 22.73
CA GLU A 15 -0.34 26.11 23.53
C GLU A 15 -1.51 27.06 23.30
N THR A 16 -1.94 27.24 22.06
CA THR A 16 -3.11 28.05 21.74
C THR A 16 -4.38 27.52 22.39
N LEU A 17 -4.63 26.21 22.30
CA LEU A 17 -5.79 25.57 22.92
C LEU A 17 -5.76 25.70 24.46
N ILE A 18 -4.62 25.44 25.08
CA ILE A 18 -4.44 25.50 26.54
C ILE A 18 -4.60 26.90 27.06
N ASN A 19 -4.07 27.94 26.38
CA ASN A 19 -4.21 29.32 26.75
C ASN A 19 -5.67 29.83 26.70
N HIS A 20 -6.55 29.12 25.96
CA HIS A 20 -7.99 29.38 25.91
C HIS A 20 -8.81 28.47 26.83
N GLY A 21 -8.16 27.73 27.73
CA GLY A 21 -8.81 26.93 28.76
C GLY A 21 -9.18 25.48 28.33
N TYR A 22 -8.70 25.02 27.19
CA TYR A 22 -8.92 23.65 26.74
C TYR A 22 -7.77 22.74 27.10
N GLU A 23 -8.06 21.45 27.25
CA GLU A 23 -7.01 20.41 27.25
C GLU A 23 -6.50 20.16 25.84
N ALA A 24 -5.21 19.90 25.70
CA ALA A 24 -4.62 19.49 24.44
C ALA A 24 -3.43 18.56 24.68
N VAL A 25 -3.39 17.45 23.94
CA VAL A 25 -2.32 16.43 24.00
C VAL A 25 -2.01 15.90 22.61
N ILE A 26 -0.78 15.48 22.39
CA ILE A 26 -0.43 14.70 21.20
C ILE A 26 -0.77 13.23 21.44
N VAL A 27 -1.29 12.52 20.45
CA VAL A 27 -1.83 11.18 20.62
C VAL A 27 -1.43 10.22 19.50
N GLY A 28 -1.65 8.93 19.72
CA GLY A 28 -1.61 7.90 18.68
C GLY A 28 -0.21 7.53 18.20
N GLY A 29 -0.07 7.43 16.88
CA GLY A 29 1.16 6.97 16.23
C GLY A 29 2.39 7.82 16.56
N ALA A 30 2.20 9.13 16.72
CA ALA A 30 3.28 10.06 17.04
C ALA A 30 3.94 9.74 18.38
N VAL A 31 3.16 9.44 19.42
CA VAL A 31 3.69 9.10 20.76
C VAL A 31 4.42 7.76 20.72
N ARG A 32 3.85 6.76 20.04
CA ARG A 32 4.50 5.46 19.85
C ARG A 32 5.86 5.59 19.13
N ASP A 33 5.90 6.33 18.03
CA ASP A 33 7.11 6.44 17.21
C ASP A 33 8.16 7.34 17.89
N LEU A 34 7.73 8.31 18.71
CA LEU A 34 8.59 9.06 19.62
C LEU A 34 9.31 8.13 20.60
N LEU A 35 8.58 7.23 21.28
CA LEU A 35 9.15 6.26 22.22
C LEU A 35 10.14 5.29 21.56
N ARG A 36 9.95 5.01 20.26
CA ARG A 36 10.88 4.19 19.47
C ARG A 36 12.11 4.94 18.99
N GLY A 37 12.20 6.25 19.21
CA GLY A 37 13.28 7.07 18.67
C GLY A 37 13.22 7.24 17.14
N HIS A 38 12.06 7.00 16.53
CA HIS A 38 11.87 7.14 15.08
C HIS A 38 11.44 8.57 14.71
N LEU A 39 11.72 8.94 13.45
CA LEU A 39 11.20 10.18 12.88
C LEU A 39 9.66 10.09 12.79
N VAL A 40 8.99 11.13 13.28
CA VAL A 40 7.53 11.23 13.25
C VAL A 40 7.16 12.25 12.18
N HIS A 41 6.35 11.83 11.21
CA HIS A 41 5.92 12.69 10.11
C HIS A 41 4.58 13.37 10.42
N ASP A 42 3.62 12.62 10.93
CA ASP A 42 2.28 13.08 11.23
C ASP A 42 2.08 13.16 12.73
N VAL A 43 1.71 14.34 13.22
CA VAL A 43 1.49 14.61 14.64
C VAL A 43 0.05 15.05 14.82
N ASP A 44 -0.75 14.22 15.50
CA ASP A 44 -2.15 14.47 15.77
C ASP A 44 -2.33 15.05 17.17
N VAL A 45 -3.16 16.10 17.29
CA VAL A 45 -3.55 16.69 18.57
C VAL A 45 -4.96 16.26 18.92
N ALA A 46 -5.18 15.84 20.15
CA ALA A 46 -6.50 15.59 20.70
C ALA A 46 -6.82 16.64 21.78
N THR A 47 -8.09 17.08 21.86
CA THR A 47 -8.53 18.17 22.74
C THR A 47 -9.96 17.94 23.23
N ASN A 48 -10.35 18.58 24.33
CA ASN A 48 -11.74 18.66 24.76
C ASN A 48 -12.52 19.80 24.08
N ALA A 49 -11.86 20.66 23.32
CA ALA A 49 -12.52 21.70 22.50
C ALA A 49 -13.37 21.05 21.40
N HIS A 50 -14.60 21.54 21.20
CA HIS A 50 -15.45 21.13 20.08
C HIS A 50 -14.92 21.64 18.74
N PRO A 51 -15.26 21.03 17.60
CA PRO A 51 -14.77 21.45 16.28
C PRO A 51 -15.00 22.94 15.97
N GLU A 52 -16.14 23.48 16.38
CA GLU A 52 -16.47 24.89 16.15
C GLU A 52 -15.60 25.83 17.01
N GLU A 53 -15.25 25.40 18.23
CA GLU A 53 -14.34 26.13 19.10
C GLU A 53 -12.92 26.14 18.54
N VAL A 54 -12.45 24.99 18.03
CA VAL A 54 -11.16 24.89 17.31
C VAL A 54 -11.14 25.86 16.12
N LYS A 55 -12.20 25.89 15.29
CA LYS A 55 -12.29 26.80 14.15
C LYS A 55 -12.30 28.28 14.58
N ALA A 56 -12.90 28.58 15.71
CA ALA A 56 -12.91 29.97 16.23
C ALA A 56 -11.52 30.45 16.70
N LEU A 57 -10.67 29.54 17.16
CA LEU A 57 -9.32 29.84 17.63
C LEU A 57 -8.28 29.96 16.51
N PHE A 58 -8.48 29.29 15.40
CA PHE A 58 -7.50 29.26 14.31
C PHE A 58 -8.09 29.85 13.02
N SER A 59 -7.46 30.88 12.49
CA SER A 59 -7.92 31.63 11.31
C SER A 59 -7.89 30.77 10.00
N ASN A 60 -7.02 29.75 9.93
CA ASN A 60 -6.85 28.93 8.76
C ASN A 60 -7.12 27.47 9.11
N THR A 61 -8.31 26.99 8.79
CA THR A 61 -8.73 25.59 9.03
C THR A 61 -9.37 24.98 7.79
N ALA A 62 -9.35 23.66 7.70
CA ALA A 62 -10.07 22.91 6.69
C ALA A 62 -10.86 21.76 7.33
N ASP A 63 -12.04 21.48 6.79
CA ASP A 63 -12.94 20.43 7.25
C ASP A 63 -12.52 19.08 6.64
N VAL A 64 -11.77 18.27 7.36
CA VAL A 64 -11.29 16.94 6.88
C VAL A 64 -12.13 15.78 7.43
N GLY A 65 -12.87 16.00 8.50
CA GLY A 65 -13.66 14.95 9.15
C GLY A 65 -14.55 15.49 10.27
N ILE A 66 -15.24 16.59 10.06
CA ILE A 66 -16.11 17.24 11.06
C ILE A 66 -17.12 16.26 11.68
N ALA A 67 -17.74 15.41 10.87
CA ALA A 67 -18.66 14.36 11.36
C ALA A 67 -18.00 13.42 12.39
N HIS A 68 -16.67 13.39 12.43
CA HIS A 68 -15.87 12.61 13.37
C HIS A 68 -15.08 13.48 14.35
N GLY A 69 -15.35 14.79 14.39
CA GLY A 69 -14.73 15.72 15.34
C GLY A 69 -13.31 16.16 14.95
N THR A 70 -12.87 15.97 13.70
CA THR A 70 -11.52 16.35 13.28
C THR A 70 -11.53 17.61 12.42
N VAL A 71 -10.70 18.58 12.79
CA VAL A 71 -10.43 19.82 12.07
C VAL A 71 -8.95 19.87 11.71
N LEU A 72 -8.63 20.16 10.46
CA LEU A 72 -7.25 20.38 10.02
C LEU A 72 -6.88 21.85 10.24
N VAL A 73 -5.97 22.12 11.14
CA VAL A 73 -5.39 23.46 11.36
C VAL A 73 -4.23 23.65 10.40
N LEU A 74 -4.36 24.57 9.45
CA LEU A 74 -3.36 24.89 8.43
C LEU A 74 -2.27 25.79 9.03
N HIS A 75 -1.45 25.24 9.92
CA HIS A 75 -0.36 25.97 10.56
C HIS A 75 0.80 26.18 9.57
N LYS A 76 1.45 27.36 9.63
CA LYS A 76 2.53 27.79 8.70
C LYS A 76 3.72 26.82 8.60
N LEU A 77 3.99 26.04 9.63
CA LEU A 77 5.10 25.07 9.66
C LEU A 77 4.69 23.70 9.11
N SER A 78 3.50 23.22 9.48
CA SER A 78 2.92 21.95 9.05
C SER A 78 1.43 21.95 9.38
N PRO A 79 0.55 21.39 8.55
CA PRO A 79 -0.84 21.16 8.92
C PRO A 79 -0.92 20.19 10.09
N ILE A 80 -1.87 20.42 11.02
CA ILE A 80 -2.09 19.59 12.21
C ILE A 80 -3.54 19.17 12.27
N GLU A 81 -3.78 17.88 12.37
CA GLU A 81 -5.12 17.33 12.66
C GLU A 81 -5.42 17.52 14.14
N VAL A 82 -6.51 18.23 14.43
CA VAL A 82 -7.01 18.45 15.79
C VAL A 82 -8.34 17.71 15.93
N THR A 83 -8.38 16.71 16.81
CA THR A 83 -9.56 15.88 17.02
C THR A 83 -10.13 16.10 18.41
N THR A 84 -11.43 16.39 18.47
CA THR A 84 -12.16 16.47 19.75
C THR A 84 -12.24 15.11 20.41
N TYR A 85 -12.03 15.05 21.75
CA TYR A 85 -12.23 13.83 22.52
C TYR A 85 -13.62 13.28 22.28
N ARG A 86 -13.70 11.99 22.03
CA ARG A 86 -14.98 11.37 21.70
C ARG A 86 -15.10 9.96 22.25
N THR A 87 -16.31 9.55 22.49
CA THR A 87 -16.70 8.14 22.58
C THR A 87 -17.47 7.76 21.35
N GLU A 88 -17.46 6.51 21.06
CA GLU A 88 -18.17 5.92 19.94
C GLU A 88 -19.37 5.15 20.51
N GLY A 89 -20.58 5.44 19.99
CA GLY A 89 -21.83 4.79 20.37
C GLY A 89 -21.87 3.31 19.97
N GLN A 90 -23.06 2.70 19.98
CA GLN A 90 -23.19 1.34 19.48
C GLN A 90 -22.92 1.29 17.98
N TYR A 91 -22.22 0.23 17.54
CA TYR A 91 -21.92 0.01 16.15
C TYR A 91 -22.98 -0.93 15.57
N GLN A 92 -23.77 -0.47 14.59
CA GLN A 92 -24.76 -1.32 13.91
C GLN A 92 -24.14 -2.20 12.82
N ASP A 93 -23.09 -1.70 12.13
CA ASP A 93 -22.53 -2.34 10.94
C ASP A 93 -21.04 -2.70 11.06
N HIS A 94 -20.51 -2.99 12.25
CA HIS A 94 -19.09 -3.28 12.49
C HIS A 94 -18.12 -2.21 11.94
N ARG A 95 -18.60 -0.97 11.69
CA ARG A 95 -17.81 0.08 11.07
C ARG A 95 -18.06 1.48 11.61
N ARG A 96 -19.32 1.89 11.71
CA ARG A 96 -19.69 3.25 12.09
C ARG A 96 -20.46 3.22 13.40
N PRO A 97 -20.04 4.01 14.38
CA PRO A 97 -20.91 4.23 15.52
C PRO A 97 -22.16 4.98 15.03
N ASP A 98 -23.32 4.62 15.54
CA ASP A 98 -24.58 5.31 15.25
C ASP A 98 -24.50 6.78 15.61
N GLU A 99 -23.70 7.11 16.63
CA GLU A 99 -23.54 8.45 17.14
C GLU A 99 -22.10 8.63 17.65
N VAL A 100 -21.46 9.73 17.24
CA VAL A 100 -20.21 10.21 17.83
C VAL A 100 -20.59 11.19 18.96
N LYS A 101 -20.27 10.82 20.21
CA LYS A 101 -20.48 11.70 21.35
C LYS A 101 -19.16 12.34 21.75
N PHE A 102 -19.10 13.66 21.67
CA PHE A 102 -17.98 14.40 22.21
C PHE A 102 -17.96 14.29 23.73
N VAL A 103 -16.80 14.07 24.30
CA VAL A 103 -16.58 13.94 25.73
C VAL A 103 -15.46 14.89 26.17
N SER A 104 -15.45 15.20 27.45
CA SER A 104 -14.40 16.06 28.03
C SER A 104 -13.22 15.27 28.60
N SER A 105 -13.29 13.94 28.60
CA SER A 105 -12.31 13.09 29.27
C SER A 105 -11.33 12.44 28.29
N LEU A 106 -10.03 12.75 28.44
CA LEU A 106 -8.96 12.08 27.72
C LEU A 106 -8.98 10.56 27.91
N SER A 107 -9.31 10.07 29.12
CA SER A 107 -9.32 8.64 29.40
C SER A 107 -10.35 7.89 28.56
N GLU A 108 -11.49 8.49 28.26
CA GLU A 108 -12.51 7.90 27.38
C GLU A 108 -12.04 7.88 25.92
N ASP A 109 -11.37 8.95 25.44
CA ASP A 109 -10.80 8.95 24.09
C ASP A 109 -9.70 7.90 23.93
N LEU A 110 -8.82 7.74 24.92
CA LEU A 110 -7.78 6.70 24.87
C LEU A 110 -8.39 5.30 24.95
N LYS A 111 -9.48 5.11 25.70
CA LYS A 111 -10.16 3.82 25.89
C LYS A 111 -10.74 3.28 24.57
N ARG A 112 -11.24 4.12 23.67
CA ARG A 112 -11.82 3.69 22.38
C ARG A 112 -10.78 3.30 21.33
N ARG A 113 -9.49 3.58 21.57
CA ARG A 113 -8.41 3.28 20.61
C ARG A 113 -8.23 1.78 20.43
N ASP A 114 -7.56 1.42 19.33
CA ASP A 114 -7.38 0.02 18.93
C ASP A 114 -6.43 -0.75 19.85
N PHE A 115 -5.20 -0.23 20.03
CA PHE A 115 -4.13 -0.94 20.73
C PHE A 115 -3.48 -0.04 21.78
N THR A 116 -2.98 -0.66 22.86
CA THR A 116 -2.34 0.01 24.01
C THR A 116 -1.19 0.91 23.54
N ILE A 117 -0.38 0.46 22.59
CA ILE A 117 0.75 1.20 22.00
C ILE A 117 0.33 2.46 21.23
N ASN A 118 -0.96 2.61 20.91
CA ASN A 118 -1.53 3.79 20.26
C ASN A 118 -2.47 4.57 21.21
N ALA A 119 -2.66 4.08 22.43
CA ALA A 119 -3.54 4.65 23.46
C ALA A 119 -2.75 5.40 24.54
N MET A 120 -1.70 6.09 24.12
CA MET A 120 -0.88 6.97 24.95
C MET A 120 -1.03 8.41 24.45
N ALA A 121 -0.83 9.37 25.37
CA ALA A 121 -0.84 10.79 25.06
C ALA A 121 0.43 11.48 25.58
N LEU A 122 0.86 12.54 24.91
CA LEU A 122 1.98 13.38 25.31
C LEU A 122 1.46 14.79 25.63
N THR A 123 1.77 15.27 26.84
CA THR A 123 1.39 16.62 27.29
C THR A 123 2.33 17.67 26.70
N ILE A 124 1.98 18.97 26.87
CA ILE A 124 2.83 20.09 26.50
C ILE A 124 4.15 20.14 27.33
N HIS A 125 4.17 19.51 28.50
CA HIS A 125 5.35 19.38 29.36
C HIS A 125 6.18 18.13 29.04
N GLU A 126 5.91 17.51 27.89
CA GLU A 126 6.62 16.30 27.42
C GLU A 126 6.42 15.07 28.35
N GLU A 127 5.37 15.08 29.16
CA GLU A 127 5.00 13.95 30.01
C GLU A 127 4.07 12.99 29.23
N ILE A 128 4.35 11.68 29.35
CA ILE A 128 3.50 10.66 28.71
C ILE A 128 2.43 10.19 29.68
N ILE A 129 1.19 10.36 29.28
CA ILE A 129 0.01 9.77 29.94
C ILE A 129 -0.22 8.40 29.31
N ASP A 130 -0.09 7.36 30.12
CA ASP A 130 -0.30 5.96 29.74
C ASP A 130 -1.25 5.28 30.75
N LEU A 131 -2.51 5.14 30.36
CA LEU A 131 -3.56 4.57 31.20
C LEU A 131 -3.78 3.07 30.96
N TYR A 132 -3.21 2.53 29.88
CA TYR A 132 -3.50 1.18 29.41
C TYR A 132 -2.25 0.30 29.24
N GLY A 133 -1.09 0.74 29.76
CA GLY A 133 0.16 -0.03 29.74
C GLY A 133 0.83 -0.08 28.37
N GLY A 134 0.64 0.96 27.56
CA GLY A 134 1.25 1.05 26.24
C GLY A 134 2.76 1.11 26.25
N LYS A 135 3.39 1.74 27.27
CA LYS A 135 4.85 1.76 27.46
C LYS A 135 5.41 0.36 27.70
N GLU A 136 4.79 -0.39 28.60
CA GLU A 136 5.20 -1.77 28.90
C GLU A 136 5.06 -2.67 27.68
N ASP A 137 3.95 -2.56 26.94
CA ASP A 137 3.76 -3.31 25.71
C ASP A 137 4.74 -2.90 24.60
N MET A 138 5.14 -1.63 24.56
CA MET A 138 6.23 -1.16 23.67
C MET A 138 7.58 -1.80 24.01
N GLU A 139 7.95 -1.83 25.29
CA GLU A 139 9.20 -2.45 25.77
C GLU A 139 9.23 -3.95 25.52
N ARG A 140 8.08 -4.62 25.68
CA ARG A 140 7.91 -6.07 25.44
C ARG A 140 7.71 -6.42 23.96
N HIS A 141 7.58 -5.45 23.08
CA HIS A 141 7.28 -5.66 21.67
C HIS A 141 5.94 -6.39 21.44
N ILE A 142 4.89 -5.96 22.14
CA ILE A 142 3.57 -6.59 22.12
C ILE A 142 2.52 -5.65 21.49
N ILE A 143 1.63 -6.21 20.68
CA ILE A 143 0.41 -5.57 20.18
C ILE A 143 -0.75 -6.14 20.98
N ARG A 144 -1.32 -5.33 21.87
CA ARG A 144 -2.46 -5.67 22.73
C ARG A 144 -3.61 -4.73 22.44
N ALA A 145 -4.83 -5.26 22.28
CA ALA A 145 -6.03 -4.45 22.19
C ALA A 145 -6.31 -3.70 23.50
N VAL A 146 -6.85 -2.49 23.44
CA VAL A 146 -7.23 -1.73 24.62
C VAL A 146 -8.48 -2.38 25.24
N GLY A 147 -8.39 -2.78 26.51
CA GLY A 147 -9.48 -3.43 27.24
C GLY A 147 -9.78 -4.83 26.75
N GLU A 148 -11.04 -5.13 26.42
CA GLU A 148 -11.44 -6.46 25.96
C GLU A 148 -11.36 -6.57 24.43
N PRO A 149 -10.49 -7.44 23.88
CA PRO A 149 -10.27 -7.54 22.43
C PRO A 149 -11.55 -7.85 21.65
N THR A 150 -12.40 -8.76 22.15
CA THR A 150 -13.66 -9.13 21.49
C THR A 150 -14.61 -7.95 21.33
N LYS A 151 -14.66 -7.05 22.31
CA LYS A 151 -15.45 -5.82 22.19
C LYS A 151 -14.87 -4.87 21.15
N ARG A 152 -13.55 -4.70 21.17
CA ARG A 152 -12.86 -3.82 20.21
C ARG A 152 -13.05 -4.26 18.76
N PHE A 153 -13.03 -5.57 18.50
CA PHE A 153 -13.20 -6.09 17.13
C PHE A 153 -14.67 -6.07 16.69
N LYS A 154 -15.63 -6.23 17.59
CA LYS A 154 -17.05 -6.01 17.28
C LYS A 154 -17.38 -4.56 16.90
N GLU A 155 -16.69 -3.59 17.46
CA GLU A 155 -16.86 -2.18 17.10
C GLU A 155 -16.34 -1.90 15.67
N ASP A 156 -15.14 -2.32 15.34
CA ASP A 156 -14.57 -2.22 13.99
C ASP A 156 -13.71 -3.47 13.71
N ALA A 157 -14.26 -4.38 12.92
CA ALA A 157 -13.59 -5.62 12.57
C ALA A 157 -12.28 -5.40 11.79
N LEU A 158 -12.08 -4.22 11.16
CA LEU A 158 -10.80 -3.87 10.53
C LEU A 158 -9.65 -3.85 11.54
N ARG A 159 -9.93 -3.63 12.83
CA ARG A 159 -8.90 -3.66 13.88
C ARG A 159 -8.15 -4.99 13.92
N MET A 160 -8.77 -6.10 13.50
CA MET A 160 -8.09 -7.40 13.35
C MET A 160 -6.94 -7.33 12.33
N LEU A 161 -7.21 -6.79 11.13
CA LEU A 161 -6.16 -6.58 10.13
C LEU A 161 -5.16 -5.50 10.53
N ARG A 162 -5.60 -4.49 11.29
CA ARG A 162 -4.69 -3.48 11.84
C ARG A 162 -3.69 -4.08 12.83
N ALA A 163 -4.11 -5.03 13.71
CA ALA A 163 -3.20 -5.77 14.59
C ALA A 163 -2.12 -6.51 13.77
N ILE A 164 -2.56 -7.21 12.75
CA ILE A 164 -1.68 -7.95 11.82
C ILE A 164 -0.74 -7.00 11.08
N ARG A 165 -1.23 -5.87 10.58
CA ARG A 165 -0.41 -4.84 9.95
C ARG A 165 0.64 -4.28 10.91
N PHE A 166 0.27 -3.98 12.15
CA PHE A 166 1.23 -3.49 13.14
C PHE A 166 2.31 -4.54 13.45
N SER A 167 1.99 -5.83 13.45
CA SER A 167 3.03 -6.87 13.58
C SER A 167 4.03 -6.83 12.42
N ALA A 168 3.57 -6.57 11.19
CA ALA A 168 4.44 -6.41 10.03
C ALA A 168 5.24 -5.10 10.06
N GLN A 169 4.65 -4.00 10.54
CA GLN A 169 5.32 -2.70 10.58
C GLN A 169 6.37 -2.61 11.70
N LEU A 170 6.02 -3.11 12.88
CA LEU A 170 6.81 -2.93 14.10
C LEU A 170 7.71 -4.13 14.39
N GLY A 171 7.40 -5.31 13.85
CA GLY A 171 8.05 -6.57 14.22
C GLY A 171 7.59 -7.09 15.57
N PHE A 172 6.46 -6.60 16.09
CA PHE A 172 5.91 -6.95 17.41
C PHE A 172 5.04 -8.20 17.32
N GLN A 173 4.94 -8.93 18.42
CA GLN A 173 4.05 -10.07 18.57
C GLN A 173 2.64 -9.62 18.96
N ILE A 174 1.63 -10.30 18.44
CA ILE A 174 0.26 -10.05 18.86
C ILE A 174 0.02 -10.82 20.17
N GLU A 175 -0.49 -10.13 21.21
CA GLU A 175 -0.81 -10.71 22.51
C GLU A 175 -1.83 -11.84 22.36
N ILE A 176 -1.71 -12.88 23.19
CA ILE A 176 -2.44 -14.14 23.03
C ILE A 176 -3.97 -13.96 23.05
N ASN A 177 -4.52 -13.17 23.96
CA ASN A 177 -5.97 -12.96 24.02
C ASN A 177 -6.46 -12.12 22.84
N THR A 178 -5.64 -11.20 22.37
CA THR A 178 -5.89 -10.41 21.16
C THR A 178 -5.91 -11.32 19.92
N LEU A 179 -4.97 -12.25 19.82
CA LEU A 179 -4.91 -13.22 18.71
C LEU A 179 -6.08 -14.21 18.75
N GLU A 180 -6.45 -14.71 19.92
CA GLU A 180 -7.61 -15.59 20.08
C GLU A 180 -8.92 -14.88 19.72
N ALA A 181 -9.04 -13.59 20.06
CA ALA A 181 -10.20 -12.80 19.64
C ALA A 181 -10.26 -12.61 18.11
N ILE A 182 -9.10 -12.42 17.44
CA ILE A 182 -9.03 -12.40 15.97
C ILE A 182 -9.54 -13.71 15.39
N LYS A 183 -9.07 -14.87 15.89
CA LYS A 183 -9.52 -16.18 15.42
C LYS A 183 -11.03 -16.37 15.59
N LYS A 184 -11.56 -15.96 16.75
CA LYS A 184 -12.98 -16.12 17.10
C LYS A 184 -13.91 -15.24 16.27
N GLN A 185 -13.45 -14.05 15.86
CA GLN A 185 -14.27 -13.03 15.20
C GLN A 185 -13.88 -12.82 13.73
N ALA A 186 -13.08 -13.71 13.15
CA ALA A 186 -12.56 -13.59 11.81
C ALA A 186 -13.65 -13.36 10.74
N GLU A 187 -14.85 -13.94 10.92
CA GLU A 187 -15.99 -13.78 10.02
C GLU A 187 -16.44 -12.33 9.88
N ASP A 188 -16.31 -11.54 10.96
CA ASP A 188 -16.75 -10.14 10.96
C ASP A 188 -16.00 -9.28 9.92
N ILE A 189 -14.85 -9.76 9.41
CA ILE A 189 -14.11 -9.07 8.35
C ILE A 189 -14.91 -8.98 7.04
N CYS A 190 -15.89 -9.84 6.82
CA CYS A 190 -16.76 -9.83 5.67
C CYS A 190 -17.61 -8.54 5.58
N PHE A 191 -17.92 -7.92 6.71
CA PHE A 191 -18.67 -6.66 6.78
C PHE A 191 -17.83 -5.42 6.41
N ILE A 192 -16.51 -5.57 6.35
CA ILE A 192 -15.61 -4.45 6.05
C ILE A 192 -15.52 -4.19 4.55
N ALA A 193 -15.62 -2.92 4.16
CA ALA A 193 -15.45 -2.49 2.78
C ALA A 193 -14.10 -2.95 2.22
N LYS A 194 -14.10 -3.52 1.02
CA LYS A 194 -12.92 -4.12 0.39
C LYS A 194 -11.79 -3.11 0.19
N GLU A 195 -12.13 -1.84 -0.02
CA GLU A 195 -11.19 -0.74 -0.14
C GLU A 195 -10.40 -0.51 1.17
N ARG A 196 -11.07 -0.64 2.35
CA ARG A 196 -10.38 -0.54 3.66
C ARG A 196 -9.45 -1.72 3.88
N ILE A 197 -9.89 -2.94 3.52
CA ILE A 197 -9.05 -4.15 3.56
C ILE A 197 -7.82 -3.96 2.68
N LYS A 198 -8.01 -3.50 1.43
CA LYS A 198 -6.92 -3.20 0.50
C LYS A 198 -5.91 -2.22 1.10
N GLN A 199 -6.37 -1.15 1.73
CA GLN A 199 -5.49 -0.16 2.35
C GLN A 199 -4.61 -0.74 3.46
N GLU A 200 -5.11 -1.72 4.23
CA GLU A 200 -4.29 -2.42 5.22
C GLU A 200 -3.24 -3.32 4.53
N PHE A 201 -3.62 -4.04 3.45
CA PHE A 201 -2.67 -4.80 2.64
C PHE A 201 -1.59 -3.92 2.01
N ASP A 202 -1.96 -2.76 1.45
CA ASP A 202 -0.99 -1.80 0.90
C ASP A 202 0.08 -1.43 1.94
N LYS A 203 -0.35 -1.19 3.19
CA LYS A 203 0.56 -0.88 4.29
C LYS A 203 1.39 -2.08 4.75
N ILE A 204 0.85 -3.30 4.67
CA ILE A 204 1.59 -4.54 4.94
C ILE A 204 2.70 -4.73 3.92
N PHE A 205 2.42 -4.54 2.63
CA PHE A 205 3.40 -4.73 1.56
C PHE A 205 4.60 -3.79 1.63
N ILE A 206 4.43 -2.60 2.17
CA ILE A 206 5.54 -1.65 2.37
C ILE A 206 6.15 -1.73 3.78
N SER A 207 5.66 -2.64 4.62
CA SER A 207 6.17 -2.85 5.98
C SER A 207 7.50 -3.58 5.99
N ARG A 208 8.26 -3.42 7.07
CA ARG A 208 9.58 -4.04 7.22
C ARG A 208 9.53 -5.57 7.36
N TYR A 209 8.43 -6.12 7.92
CA TYR A 209 8.29 -7.54 8.25
C TYR A 209 6.98 -8.12 7.68
N PRO A 210 6.75 -8.10 6.35
CA PRO A 210 5.48 -8.53 5.76
C PRO A 210 5.16 -10.00 6.05
N LYS A 211 6.17 -10.87 6.19
CA LYS A 211 6.00 -12.27 6.59
C LYS A 211 5.16 -12.44 7.85
N ASN A 212 5.37 -11.57 8.87
CA ASN A 212 4.59 -11.65 10.11
C ASN A 212 3.10 -11.52 9.86
N ALA A 213 2.70 -10.61 8.97
CA ALA A 213 1.29 -10.46 8.62
C ALA A 213 0.72 -11.72 7.96
N PHE A 214 1.41 -12.26 6.97
CA PHE A 214 0.93 -13.43 6.24
C PHE A 214 0.93 -14.70 7.09
N LEU A 215 1.89 -14.85 8.01
CA LEU A 215 1.89 -15.87 9.04
C LEU A 215 0.63 -15.79 9.91
N HIS A 216 0.28 -14.59 10.40
CA HIS A 216 -0.91 -14.40 11.22
C HIS A 216 -2.21 -14.60 10.43
N ILE A 217 -2.29 -14.15 9.16
CA ILE A 217 -3.45 -14.40 8.30
C ILE A 217 -3.62 -15.90 8.07
N SER A 218 -2.55 -16.63 7.72
CA SER A 218 -2.57 -18.06 7.45
C SER A 218 -2.95 -18.88 8.69
N ASN A 219 -2.41 -18.51 9.87
CA ASN A 219 -2.62 -19.24 11.12
C ASN A 219 -3.88 -18.80 11.88
N SER A 220 -4.61 -17.81 11.38
CA SER A 220 -5.91 -17.38 11.90
C SER A 220 -7.03 -17.76 10.94
N SER A 221 -8.27 -17.80 11.44
CA SER A 221 -9.44 -18.04 10.60
C SER A 221 -9.68 -16.96 9.54
N LEU A 222 -8.94 -15.83 9.57
CA LEU A 222 -9.08 -14.75 8.59
C LEU A 222 -8.82 -15.20 7.15
N SER A 223 -7.92 -16.18 6.95
CA SER A 223 -7.65 -16.73 5.62
C SER A 223 -8.88 -17.34 4.95
N GLN A 224 -9.90 -17.74 5.72
CA GLN A 224 -11.15 -18.31 5.19
C GLN A 224 -12.12 -17.23 4.70
N PHE A 225 -11.99 -16.00 5.17
CA PHE A 225 -12.91 -14.88 4.89
C PHE A 225 -12.28 -13.77 4.05
N LEU A 226 -10.99 -13.80 3.86
CA LEU A 226 -10.26 -12.93 2.95
C LEU A 226 -10.11 -13.60 1.58
N PRO A 227 -10.21 -12.84 0.47
CA PRO A 227 -9.97 -13.42 -0.85
C PRO A 227 -8.50 -13.80 -1.03
N GLY A 228 -8.25 -14.95 -1.66
CA GLY A 228 -6.91 -15.46 -1.99
C GLY A 228 -6.41 -16.58 -1.09
N ASP A 229 -5.26 -17.14 -1.46
CA ASP A 229 -4.54 -18.16 -0.70
C ASP A 229 -3.35 -17.53 0.04
N TYR A 230 -3.25 -17.84 1.32
CA TYR A 230 -2.21 -17.32 2.22
C TYR A 230 -1.32 -18.44 2.79
N SER A 231 -1.42 -19.67 2.28
CA SER A 231 -0.66 -20.82 2.76
C SER A 231 0.84 -20.68 2.54
N HIS A 232 1.25 -19.95 1.50
CA HIS A 232 2.65 -19.70 1.14
C HIS A 232 3.30 -18.53 1.89
N TYR A 233 2.93 -18.30 3.16
CA TYR A 233 3.45 -17.17 3.95
C TYR A 233 4.98 -17.18 4.14
N GLU A 234 5.62 -18.34 4.07
CA GLU A 234 7.08 -18.46 4.20
C GLU A 234 7.84 -17.76 3.07
N ALA A 235 7.24 -17.71 1.86
CA ALA A 235 7.85 -17.02 0.73
C ALA A 235 8.08 -15.52 0.99
N TRP A 236 7.31 -14.92 1.90
CA TRP A 236 7.45 -13.50 2.27
C TRP A 236 8.75 -13.19 3.03
N GLU A 237 9.51 -14.21 3.49
CA GLU A 237 10.85 -14.02 4.06
C GLU A 237 11.81 -13.40 3.05
N CYS A 238 11.66 -13.77 1.77
CA CYS A 238 12.52 -13.28 0.70
C CYS A 238 12.04 -11.95 0.11
N PHE A 239 10.78 -11.57 0.32
CA PHE A 239 10.22 -10.34 -0.23
C PHE A 239 10.88 -9.08 0.38
N LYS A 240 11.36 -8.18 -0.47
CA LYS A 240 12.00 -6.93 -0.08
C LYS A 240 11.10 -5.74 -0.37
N PRO A 241 10.50 -5.11 0.65
CA PRO A 241 9.70 -3.91 0.46
C PRO A 241 10.55 -2.76 -0.11
N ASN A 242 10.00 -2.03 -1.07
CA ASN A 242 10.67 -0.88 -1.68
C ASN A 242 9.83 0.41 -1.67
N GLY A 243 8.81 0.46 -0.80
CA GLY A 243 7.90 1.60 -0.70
C GLY A 243 6.75 1.61 -1.70
N LYS A 244 6.70 0.66 -2.67
CA LYS A 244 5.61 0.53 -3.66
C LYS A 244 4.73 -0.67 -3.32
N SER A 245 3.51 -0.43 -2.85
CA SER A 245 2.57 -1.52 -2.49
C SER A 245 2.21 -2.42 -3.67
N VAL A 246 2.23 -1.90 -4.89
CA VAL A 246 1.89 -2.66 -6.11
C VAL A 246 2.83 -3.84 -6.35
N LYS A 247 4.10 -3.78 -5.91
CA LYS A 247 5.01 -4.94 -5.94
C LYS A 247 4.53 -6.06 -5.01
N GLY A 248 4.01 -5.70 -3.84
CA GLY A 248 3.40 -6.68 -2.94
C GLY A 248 2.18 -7.37 -3.54
N TRP A 249 1.35 -6.62 -4.29
CA TRP A 249 0.23 -7.21 -5.04
C TRP A 249 0.71 -8.18 -6.12
N ALA A 250 1.77 -7.84 -6.84
CA ALA A 250 2.35 -8.75 -7.84
C ALA A 250 2.92 -10.01 -7.18
N PHE A 251 3.66 -9.87 -6.08
CA PHE A 251 4.19 -11.01 -5.34
C PHE A 251 3.09 -11.90 -4.78
N LEU A 252 2.05 -11.32 -4.17
CA LEU A 252 0.89 -12.07 -3.69
C LEU A 252 0.18 -12.83 -4.84
N THR A 253 0.05 -12.21 -6.01
CA THR A 253 -0.56 -12.85 -7.19
C THR A 253 0.27 -14.03 -7.68
N LEU A 254 1.60 -13.94 -7.68
CA LEU A 254 2.48 -15.06 -8.04
C LEU A 254 2.35 -16.25 -7.08
N LEU A 255 1.99 -15.97 -5.81
CA LEU A 255 1.77 -17.02 -4.81
C LEU A 255 0.36 -17.65 -4.89
N GLN A 256 -0.56 -17.08 -5.69
CA GLN A 256 -1.88 -17.68 -5.88
C GLN A 256 -1.80 -18.93 -6.77
N PRO A 257 -2.70 -19.92 -6.60
CA PRO A 257 -2.82 -21.03 -7.53
C PRO A 257 -2.97 -20.55 -8.98
N ASN A 258 -2.16 -21.06 -9.89
CA ASN A 258 -2.12 -20.66 -11.31
C ASN A 258 -1.94 -19.15 -11.53
N HIS A 259 -1.35 -18.43 -10.55
CA HIS A 259 -1.16 -16.98 -10.59
C HIS A 259 -2.48 -16.21 -10.78
N ASP A 260 -3.55 -16.69 -10.14
CA ASP A 260 -4.89 -16.08 -10.28
C ASP A 260 -4.91 -14.63 -9.76
N ALA A 261 -5.14 -13.71 -10.68
CA ALA A 261 -5.22 -12.28 -10.41
C ALA A 261 -6.63 -11.82 -9.97
N SER A 262 -7.59 -12.71 -9.77
CA SER A 262 -8.97 -12.37 -9.36
C SER A 262 -9.02 -11.61 -8.03
N ILE A 263 -8.08 -11.88 -7.12
CA ILE A 263 -7.90 -11.20 -5.84
C ILE A 263 -7.81 -9.67 -6.00
N LEU A 264 -7.16 -9.19 -7.07
CA LEU A 264 -7.03 -7.75 -7.34
C LEU A 264 -8.39 -7.07 -7.57
N SER A 265 -9.30 -7.76 -8.25
CA SER A 265 -10.66 -7.25 -8.50
C SER A 265 -11.53 -7.36 -7.25
N GLN A 266 -11.41 -8.45 -6.51
CA GLN A 266 -12.13 -8.68 -5.25
C GLN A 266 -11.76 -7.64 -4.18
N LEU A 267 -10.51 -7.20 -4.13
CA LEU A 267 -10.01 -6.16 -3.22
C LEU A 267 -9.98 -4.75 -3.85
N LYS A 268 -10.64 -4.55 -5.00
CA LYS A 268 -10.82 -3.24 -5.62
C LYS A 268 -9.50 -2.53 -5.97
N CYS A 269 -8.48 -3.27 -6.39
CA CYS A 269 -7.29 -2.66 -6.97
C CYS A 269 -7.64 -1.84 -8.22
N SER A 270 -6.95 -0.73 -8.43
CA SER A 270 -7.12 0.15 -9.58
C SER A 270 -6.72 -0.53 -10.90
N ASN A 271 -7.18 0.01 -12.02
CA ASN A 271 -6.79 -0.53 -13.33
C ASN A 271 -5.29 -0.41 -13.60
N SER A 272 -4.63 0.64 -13.09
CA SER A 272 -3.18 0.79 -13.20
C SER A 272 -2.43 -0.29 -12.41
N GLU A 273 -2.86 -0.58 -11.18
CA GLU A 273 -2.30 -1.66 -10.37
C GLU A 273 -2.48 -3.02 -11.04
N LYS A 274 -3.68 -3.31 -11.55
CA LYS A 274 -3.97 -4.55 -12.28
C LYS A 274 -3.10 -4.71 -13.52
N LYS A 275 -2.93 -3.63 -14.31
CA LYS A 275 -2.06 -3.63 -15.49
C LYS A 275 -0.60 -3.92 -15.11
N TYR A 276 -0.11 -3.28 -14.06
CA TYR A 276 1.26 -3.50 -13.57
C TYR A 276 1.45 -4.95 -13.11
N VAL A 277 0.56 -5.45 -12.26
CA VAL A 277 0.64 -6.83 -11.74
C VAL A 277 0.60 -7.85 -12.88
N LYS A 278 -0.31 -7.68 -13.85
CA LYS A 278 -0.41 -8.56 -15.01
C LYS A 278 0.91 -8.59 -15.79
N ALA A 279 1.49 -7.43 -16.07
CA ALA A 279 2.76 -7.33 -16.79
C ALA A 279 3.92 -7.98 -16.04
N VAL A 280 3.99 -7.83 -14.71
CA VAL A 280 5.03 -8.50 -13.89
C VAL A 280 4.85 -10.01 -13.91
N VAL A 281 3.61 -10.51 -13.77
CA VAL A 281 3.32 -11.96 -13.80
C VAL A 281 3.67 -12.56 -15.17
N GLU A 282 3.28 -11.90 -16.27
CA GLU A 282 3.62 -12.34 -17.63
C GLU A 282 5.14 -12.35 -17.86
N ALA A 283 5.85 -11.27 -17.47
CA ALA A 283 7.29 -11.20 -17.58
C ALA A 283 7.99 -12.27 -16.73
N PHE A 284 7.47 -12.57 -15.52
CA PHE A 284 7.96 -13.65 -14.67
C PHE A 284 7.80 -15.02 -15.33
N GLN A 285 6.64 -15.30 -15.94
CA GLN A 285 6.38 -16.56 -16.65
C GLN A 285 7.32 -16.72 -17.84
N LEU A 286 7.45 -15.70 -18.70
CA LEU A 286 8.35 -15.71 -19.85
C LEU A 286 9.80 -15.97 -19.44
N LEU A 287 10.25 -15.37 -18.32
CA LEU A 287 11.59 -15.61 -17.80
C LEU A 287 11.81 -17.07 -17.42
N ASN A 288 10.81 -17.71 -16.81
CA ASN A 288 10.89 -19.12 -16.40
C ASN A 288 10.74 -20.09 -17.56
N ASP A 289 10.02 -19.72 -18.63
CA ASP A 289 9.73 -20.57 -19.80
C ASP A 289 10.86 -20.58 -20.85
N GLY A 290 11.92 -19.81 -20.65
CA GLY A 290 13.07 -19.82 -21.58
C GLY A 290 13.86 -18.53 -21.61
N GLY A 291 13.43 -17.53 -20.87
CA GLY A 291 14.07 -16.20 -20.83
C GLY A 291 13.39 -15.17 -21.71
N TRP A 292 13.76 -13.93 -21.52
CA TRP A 292 13.21 -12.81 -22.29
C TRP A 292 13.88 -12.69 -23.65
N THR A 293 13.06 -12.44 -24.67
CA THR A 293 13.47 -12.07 -26.03
C THR A 293 13.69 -10.56 -26.15
N LYS A 294 14.28 -10.10 -27.25
CA LYS A 294 14.39 -8.67 -27.55
C LYS A 294 13.02 -7.97 -27.58
N ARG A 295 11.97 -8.69 -28.02
CA ARG A 295 10.60 -8.23 -28.03
C ARG A 295 10.12 -7.98 -26.60
N ASP A 296 10.40 -8.85 -25.66
CA ASP A 296 10.02 -8.67 -24.25
C ASP A 296 10.75 -7.48 -23.62
N TYR A 297 12.03 -7.32 -23.91
CA TYR A 297 12.76 -6.11 -23.49
C TYR A 297 12.18 -4.82 -24.10
N PHE A 298 11.60 -4.86 -25.28
CA PHE A 298 10.94 -3.72 -25.90
C PHE A 298 9.58 -3.42 -25.25
N ASP A 299 8.74 -4.45 -25.05
CA ASP A 299 7.34 -4.32 -24.63
C ASP A 299 7.18 -3.98 -23.15
N TYR A 300 8.10 -4.42 -22.29
CA TYR A 300 8.01 -4.18 -20.84
C TYR A 300 8.94 -3.06 -20.37
N ASP A 301 8.44 -2.24 -19.44
CA ASP A 301 9.26 -1.24 -18.76
C ASP A 301 10.34 -1.88 -17.87
N VAL A 302 11.44 -1.16 -17.65
CA VAL A 302 12.56 -1.61 -16.81
C VAL A 302 12.08 -2.06 -15.42
N ASP A 303 11.22 -1.26 -14.75
CA ASP A 303 10.70 -1.58 -13.41
C ASP A 303 9.89 -2.92 -13.38
N ILE A 304 9.21 -3.26 -14.49
CA ILE A 304 8.48 -4.54 -14.63
C ILE A 304 9.47 -5.70 -14.74
N LEU A 305 10.45 -5.59 -15.64
CA LEU A 305 11.46 -6.64 -15.85
C LEU A 305 12.31 -6.85 -14.59
N GLU A 306 12.76 -5.78 -13.96
CA GLU A 306 13.51 -5.84 -12.69
C GLU A 306 12.69 -6.53 -11.58
N THR A 307 11.40 -6.20 -11.47
CA THR A 307 10.51 -6.79 -10.47
C THR A 307 10.29 -8.28 -10.75
N ALA A 308 10.02 -8.64 -12.01
CA ALA A 308 9.83 -10.03 -12.42
C ALA A 308 11.09 -10.87 -12.17
N TYR A 309 12.26 -10.29 -12.47
CA TYR A 309 13.56 -10.90 -12.21
C TYR A 309 13.82 -11.10 -10.70
N GLU A 310 13.61 -10.05 -9.91
CA GLU A 310 13.75 -10.12 -8.46
C GLU A 310 12.91 -11.26 -7.89
N PHE A 311 11.65 -11.37 -8.31
CA PHE A 311 10.76 -12.44 -7.85
C PHE A 311 11.16 -13.82 -8.33
N ALA A 312 11.67 -13.95 -9.55
CA ALA A 312 12.21 -15.22 -10.04
C ALA A 312 13.40 -15.70 -9.20
N CYS A 313 14.30 -14.80 -8.83
CA CYS A 313 15.43 -15.13 -7.94
C CYS A 313 14.96 -15.51 -6.52
N GLN A 314 13.87 -14.89 -6.03
CA GLN A 314 13.34 -15.14 -4.68
C GLN A 314 12.55 -16.45 -4.60
N LEU A 315 11.77 -16.78 -5.64
CA LEU A 315 10.87 -17.92 -5.62
C LEU A 315 11.51 -19.21 -6.22
N ASN A 316 12.43 -19.06 -7.18
CA ASN A 316 13.06 -20.19 -7.88
C ASN A 316 14.54 -20.29 -7.57
N LYS A 317 14.93 -21.25 -6.75
CA LYS A 317 16.34 -21.51 -6.41
C LYS A 317 17.23 -21.93 -7.62
N ASN A 318 16.63 -22.23 -8.77
CA ASN A 318 17.31 -22.76 -9.97
C ASN A 318 17.28 -21.81 -11.18
N VAL A 319 16.89 -20.55 -11.00
CA VAL A 319 16.99 -19.60 -12.12
C VAL A 319 18.47 -19.47 -12.48
N LYS A 320 18.86 -19.93 -13.68
CA LYS A 320 20.17 -19.60 -14.25
C LYS A 320 20.32 -18.11 -14.19
N ALA A 321 21.43 -17.65 -13.60
CA ALA A 321 21.68 -16.24 -13.39
C ALA A 321 21.22 -15.41 -14.60
N PRO A 322 20.09 -14.73 -14.50
CA PRO A 322 19.67 -13.82 -15.57
C PRO A 322 20.52 -12.56 -15.47
N PRO A 323 20.42 -11.68 -16.47
CA PRO A 323 21.18 -10.46 -16.48
C PRO A 323 20.91 -9.67 -15.19
N SER A 324 21.96 -9.10 -14.62
CA SER A 324 21.85 -8.14 -13.52
C SER A 324 20.95 -6.95 -13.93
N GLN A 325 20.46 -6.17 -12.98
CA GLN A 325 19.74 -4.93 -13.27
C GLN A 325 20.47 -4.06 -14.32
N TYR A 326 21.79 -4.04 -14.25
CA TYR A 326 22.64 -3.34 -15.21
C TYR A 326 22.46 -3.88 -16.63
N ASP A 327 22.30 -5.21 -16.74
CA ASP A 327 22.14 -5.84 -18.06
C ASP A 327 20.76 -5.56 -18.66
N ILE A 328 19.68 -5.46 -17.86
CA ILE A 328 18.34 -5.11 -18.36
C ILE A 328 18.35 -3.74 -19.01
N VAL A 329 18.89 -2.73 -18.32
CA VAL A 329 19.00 -1.37 -18.85
C VAL A 329 19.89 -1.33 -20.09
N GLN A 330 21.02 -2.04 -20.07
CA GLN A 330 21.96 -2.11 -21.18
C GLN A 330 21.34 -2.78 -22.41
N ILE A 331 20.66 -3.92 -22.22
CA ILE A 331 19.96 -4.64 -23.30
C ILE A 331 18.89 -3.74 -23.91
N LYS A 332 18.03 -3.12 -23.08
CA LYS A 332 17.01 -2.19 -23.60
C LYS A 332 17.63 -1.05 -24.40
N SER A 333 18.70 -0.42 -23.90
CA SER A 333 19.36 0.68 -24.59
C SER A 333 20.06 0.27 -25.90
N SER A 334 20.38 -1.01 -26.05
CA SER A 334 20.99 -1.56 -27.27
C SER A 334 20.00 -1.99 -28.34
N LEU A 335 18.69 -1.95 -28.07
CA LEU A 335 17.66 -2.26 -29.06
C LEU A 335 17.72 -1.26 -30.24
N ALA A 336 17.44 -1.75 -31.43
CA ALA A 336 17.45 -0.95 -32.64
C ALA A 336 16.46 0.24 -32.61
N ILE A 337 15.37 0.09 -31.86
CA ILE A 337 14.37 1.13 -31.53
C ILE A 337 13.92 0.98 -30.08
N GLN A 338 13.57 2.10 -29.43
CA GLN A 338 13.20 2.15 -28.02
C GLN A 338 11.67 2.25 -27.81
N SER A 339 10.96 2.70 -28.83
CA SER A 339 9.50 2.88 -28.79
C SER A 339 8.87 2.66 -30.15
N GLN A 340 7.58 2.34 -30.16
CA GLN A 340 6.82 2.16 -31.39
C GLN A 340 6.75 3.45 -32.22
N GLN A 341 6.93 4.63 -31.61
CA GLN A 341 6.93 5.91 -32.29
C GLN A 341 8.19 6.13 -33.15
N GLU A 342 9.27 5.40 -32.85
CA GLU A 342 10.51 5.45 -33.63
C GLU A 342 10.47 4.60 -34.92
N LEU A 343 9.40 3.81 -35.10
CA LEU A 343 9.24 3.00 -36.32
C LEU A 343 9.13 3.92 -37.53
N ALA A 344 10.01 3.72 -38.52
CA ALA A 344 10.12 4.59 -39.70
C ALA A 344 8.89 4.54 -40.63
N VAL A 345 7.91 3.67 -40.33
CA VAL A 345 6.69 3.51 -41.13
C VAL A 345 5.45 3.45 -40.23
N SER A 346 4.33 3.86 -40.79
CA SER A 346 3.01 3.83 -40.13
C SER A 346 2.06 2.89 -40.86
N GLY A 347 0.90 2.62 -40.24
CA GLY A 347 -0.18 1.86 -40.90
C GLY A 347 -0.69 2.54 -42.20
N GLN A 348 -0.57 3.86 -42.32
CA GLN A 348 -0.93 4.59 -43.54
C GLN A 348 0.04 4.30 -44.71
N ASP A 349 1.32 4.13 -44.40
CA ASP A 349 2.30 3.76 -45.42
C ASP A 349 2.04 2.37 -45.98
N LEU A 350 1.71 1.42 -45.10
CA LEU A 350 1.35 0.06 -45.49
C LEU A 350 0.07 0.03 -46.36
N ILE A 351 -0.96 0.82 -46.02
CA ILE A 351 -2.18 0.97 -46.84
C ILE A 351 -1.81 1.51 -48.24
N LYS A 352 -0.98 2.54 -48.28
CA LYS A 352 -0.55 3.16 -49.54
C LYS A 352 0.23 2.18 -50.43
N TRP A 353 1.08 1.34 -49.86
CA TRP A 353 1.92 0.40 -50.62
C TRP A 353 1.15 -0.82 -51.07
N SER A 354 0.19 -1.32 -50.25
CA SER A 354 -0.63 -2.51 -50.57
C SER A 354 -1.81 -2.19 -51.46
N GLY A 355 -2.33 -0.95 -51.43
CA GLY A 355 -3.60 -0.59 -52.08
C GLY A 355 -4.84 -1.18 -51.34
N GLN A 356 -4.66 -1.88 -50.23
CA GLN A 356 -5.72 -2.51 -49.48
C GLN A 356 -6.35 -1.52 -48.47
N LYS A 357 -7.64 -1.72 -48.12
CA LYS A 357 -8.26 -0.99 -47.03
C LYS A 357 -7.66 -1.40 -45.68
N GLY A 358 -7.62 -0.45 -44.74
CA GLY A 358 -7.19 -0.70 -43.36
C GLY A 358 -8.02 -1.81 -42.68
N GLY A 359 -7.37 -2.61 -41.85
CA GLY A 359 -7.97 -3.74 -41.15
C GLY A 359 -7.01 -4.37 -40.14
N PRO A 360 -7.40 -5.49 -39.50
CA PRO A 360 -6.55 -6.20 -38.51
C PRO A 360 -5.15 -6.55 -39.00
N TRP A 361 -4.99 -6.81 -40.29
CA TRP A 361 -3.72 -7.12 -40.95
C TRP A 361 -2.63 -6.06 -40.72
N LEU A 362 -3.02 -4.80 -40.55
CA LEU A 362 -2.06 -3.70 -40.30
C LEU A 362 -1.29 -3.91 -39.02
N LYS A 363 -2.02 -4.32 -37.95
CA LYS A 363 -1.39 -4.59 -36.66
C LYS A 363 -0.42 -5.77 -36.78
N GLU A 364 -0.84 -6.86 -37.40
CA GLU A 364 -0.02 -8.05 -37.58
C GLU A 364 1.26 -7.74 -38.38
N MET A 365 1.11 -6.93 -39.46
CA MET A 365 2.23 -6.55 -40.30
C MET A 365 3.21 -5.61 -39.58
N LEU A 366 2.70 -4.61 -38.85
CA LEU A 366 3.54 -3.72 -38.06
C LEU A 366 4.28 -4.49 -36.94
N ASP A 367 3.64 -5.47 -36.32
CA ASP A 367 4.26 -6.34 -35.33
C ASP A 367 5.34 -7.24 -35.95
N ARG A 368 5.13 -7.75 -37.18
CA ARG A 368 6.17 -8.49 -37.92
C ARG A 368 7.35 -7.60 -38.25
N ILE A 369 7.14 -6.41 -38.81
CA ILE A 369 8.17 -5.43 -39.12
C ILE A 369 8.99 -5.09 -37.87
N LEU A 370 8.30 -4.82 -36.78
CA LEU A 370 8.93 -4.52 -35.48
C LEU A 370 9.85 -5.67 -35.03
N ASN A 371 9.37 -6.91 -35.09
CA ASN A 371 10.17 -8.07 -34.71
C ASN A 371 11.43 -8.25 -35.61
N GLU A 372 11.30 -8.05 -36.92
CA GLU A 372 12.44 -8.13 -37.83
C GLU A 372 13.50 -7.04 -37.52
N ILE A 373 13.05 -5.84 -37.14
CA ILE A 373 13.94 -4.73 -36.73
C ILE A 373 14.61 -5.05 -35.39
N LEU A 374 13.88 -5.51 -34.40
CA LEU A 374 14.43 -5.85 -33.09
C LEU A 374 15.47 -6.98 -33.19
N GLU A 375 15.25 -7.94 -34.10
CA GLU A 375 16.19 -9.03 -34.37
C GLU A 375 17.35 -8.61 -35.27
N ASN A 376 17.44 -7.35 -35.68
CA ASN A 376 18.45 -6.81 -36.60
C ASN A 376 18.45 -7.50 -37.98
N ARG A 377 17.31 -8.09 -38.40
CA ARG A 377 17.16 -8.66 -39.76
C ARG A 377 16.63 -7.66 -40.76
N LEU A 378 16.05 -6.56 -40.28
CA LEU A 378 15.55 -5.44 -41.08
C LEU A 378 16.02 -4.13 -40.47
N SER A 379 16.52 -3.22 -41.29
CA SER A 379 16.87 -1.88 -40.82
C SER A 379 15.64 -1.00 -40.71
N ASN A 380 15.59 -0.16 -39.70
CA ASN A 380 14.49 0.79 -39.49
C ASN A 380 14.60 1.98 -40.45
N SER A 381 14.48 1.71 -41.76
CA SER A 381 14.39 2.75 -42.81
C SER A 381 13.16 2.50 -43.69
N THR A 382 12.50 3.56 -44.11
CA THR A 382 11.28 3.50 -44.92
C THR A 382 11.49 2.70 -46.20
N GLU A 383 12.66 2.85 -46.87
CA GLU A 383 12.99 2.17 -48.10
C GLU A 383 13.13 0.66 -47.89
N GLN A 384 13.92 0.24 -46.92
CA GLN A 384 14.17 -1.18 -46.67
C GLN A 384 12.90 -1.89 -46.14
N ILE A 385 12.13 -1.22 -45.30
CA ILE A 385 10.84 -1.74 -44.81
C ILE A 385 9.87 -1.91 -45.97
N LYS A 386 9.81 -0.95 -46.91
CA LYS A 386 8.96 -1.04 -48.09
C LYS A 386 9.34 -2.21 -49.01
N GLU A 387 10.64 -2.38 -49.29
CA GLU A 387 11.11 -3.51 -50.10
C GLU A 387 10.76 -4.87 -49.43
N TRP A 388 11.00 -4.98 -48.14
CA TRP A 388 10.68 -6.17 -47.36
C TRP A 388 9.17 -6.43 -47.39
N PHE A 389 8.35 -5.40 -47.16
CA PHE A 389 6.88 -5.50 -47.13
C PHE A 389 6.34 -5.96 -48.50
N LEU A 390 6.78 -5.38 -49.60
CA LEU A 390 6.29 -5.74 -50.92
C LEU A 390 6.66 -7.21 -51.27
N ARG A 391 7.82 -7.67 -50.87
CA ARG A 391 8.23 -9.08 -51.05
C ARG A 391 7.37 -10.05 -50.26
N GLU A 392 7.12 -9.74 -48.98
CA GLU A 392 6.30 -10.60 -48.08
C GLU A 392 4.79 -10.54 -48.41
N HIS A 393 4.33 -9.47 -49.05
CA HIS A 393 2.89 -9.26 -49.35
C HIS A 393 2.51 -9.75 -50.74
N THR A 394 3.47 -10.11 -51.59
CA THR A 394 3.23 -10.65 -52.95
C THR A 394 3.03 -12.18 -52.94
N HIS A 395 3.12 -12.81 -51.79
CA HIS A 395 2.82 -14.21 -51.54
C HIS A 395 1.63 -14.37 -50.58
#